data_cffa9ad012385148a8ba80cae5f1453b
#
_entry.id   cffa9ad012385148a8ba80cae5f1453b
#
_cell.length_a   1.000
_cell.length_b   1.000
_cell.length_c   1.000
_cell.angle_alpha   90.00
_cell.angle_beta   90.00
_cell.angle_gamma   90.00
#
_symmetry.space_group_name_H-M   'P 1'
#
loop_
_entity.id
_entity.type
_entity.pdbx_description
1 polymer ?
#
loop_
_entity_poly.entity_id
_entity_poly.type
_entity_poly.pdbx_seq_one_letter_code
_entity_poly.pdbx_strand_id
1 'polypeptide(L)'
;MKIERTYDSEYITSIVTHQKCWDACSDDSACDPLLYFPSLDPAFHWLKAGDCGLFMYAPHNMITYEVHTMLPNAHGKAVECAIDAGKWMFEHTQCERIITNVPIFNKLALRLSLKVGMNIIGINEKSFMKNGIACDQTLLGISKGDISCQF
;
A
#
# COMPACT_ATOMS: atom_id res chain seq x y z
N MET A 1 12.10 -9.05 8.18
CA MET A 1 10.67 -9.13 8.59
C MET A 1 9.98 -10.30 7.92
N LYS A 2 9.17 -11.06 8.65
CA LYS A 2 8.41 -12.16 8.06
C LYS A 2 7.23 -11.60 7.27
N ILE A 3 7.19 -11.89 5.98
CA ILE A 3 6.08 -11.55 5.08
C ILE A 3 5.36 -12.83 4.69
N GLU A 4 4.05 -12.83 4.82
CA GLU A 4 3.22 -13.96 4.43
C GLU A 4 1.91 -13.50 3.80
N ARG A 5 1.47 -14.23 2.79
CA ARG A 5 0.16 -13.98 2.18
C ARG A 5 -0.94 -14.42 3.15
N THR A 6 -2.01 -13.61 3.25
CA THR A 6 -3.14 -13.92 4.13
C THR A 6 -4.46 -13.84 3.39
N TYR A 7 -5.41 -14.69 3.77
CA TYR A 7 -6.82 -14.67 3.36
C TYR A 7 -7.74 -14.53 4.57
N ASP A 8 -7.18 -14.20 5.73
CA ASP A 8 -7.91 -14.01 6.97
C ASP A 8 -8.70 -12.69 6.91
N SER A 9 -9.99 -12.78 6.57
CA SER A 9 -10.86 -11.61 6.41
C SER A 9 -11.05 -10.81 7.70
N GLU A 10 -11.05 -11.46 8.85
CA GLU A 10 -11.17 -10.78 10.15
C GLU A 10 -9.93 -9.96 10.45
N TYR A 11 -8.75 -10.53 10.23
CA TYR A 11 -7.49 -9.82 10.42
C TYR A 11 -7.38 -8.65 9.43
N ILE A 12 -7.65 -8.89 8.14
CA ILE A 12 -7.62 -7.83 7.11
C ILE A 12 -8.56 -6.69 7.51
N THR A 13 -9.80 -7.01 7.87
CA THR A 13 -10.79 -6.02 8.29
C THR A 13 -10.30 -5.22 9.49
N SER A 14 -9.73 -5.87 10.49
CA SER A 14 -9.23 -5.20 11.71
C SER A 14 -8.13 -4.18 11.42
N ILE A 15 -7.27 -4.46 10.44
CA ILE A 15 -6.19 -3.55 10.04
C ILE A 15 -6.71 -2.42 9.13
N VAL A 16 -7.49 -2.75 8.10
CA VAL A 16 -8.02 -1.76 7.14
C VAL A 16 -8.92 -0.74 7.86
N THR A 17 -9.76 -1.20 8.76
CA THR A 17 -10.70 -0.33 9.52
C THR A 17 -10.07 0.28 10.77
N HIS A 18 -8.80 -0.01 11.07
CA HIS A 18 -8.08 0.70 12.11
C HIS A 18 -8.10 2.20 11.80
N GLN A 19 -8.44 3.04 12.78
CA GLN A 19 -8.68 4.48 12.58
C GLN A 19 -7.55 5.16 11.79
N LYS A 20 -6.29 4.89 12.14
CA LYS A 20 -5.12 5.48 11.45
C LYS A 20 -5.07 5.10 9.97
N CYS A 21 -5.40 3.85 9.64
CA CYS A 21 -5.38 3.37 8.25
C CYS A 21 -6.58 3.89 7.47
N TRP A 22 -7.76 3.83 8.04
CA TRP A 22 -8.99 4.28 7.40
C TRP A 22 -8.95 5.74 7.04
N ASP A 23 -8.56 6.60 8.00
CA ASP A 23 -8.49 8.04 7.79
C ASP A 23 -7.44 8.44 6.74
N ALA A 24 -6.33 7.69 6.64
CA ALA A 24 -5.26 7.96 5.69
C ALA A 24 -5.55 7.44 4.27
N CYS A 25 -6.31 6.35 4.13
CA CYS A 25 -6.49 5.64 2.86
C CYS A 25 -7.87 5.82 2.23
N SER A 26 -8.90 6.18 3.01
CA SER A 26 -10.26 6.34 2.51
C SER A 26 -10.49 7.71 1.86
N ASP A 27 -11.23 7.73 0.76
CA ASP A 27 -11.79 8.94 0.16
C ASP A 27 -13.26 9.12 0.56
N ASP A 28 -13.90 10.17 0.03
CA ASP A 28 -15.30 10.49 0.35
C ASP A 28 -16.32 9.45 -0.15
N SER A 29 -15.91 8.53 -1.04
CA SER A 29 -16.75 7.43 -1.51
C SER A 29 -16.71 6.21 -0.60
N ALA A 30 -15.83 6.19 0.41
CA ALA A 30 -15.69 5.05 1.31
C ALA A 30 -16.99 4.81 2.10
N CYS A 31 -17.33 3.54 2.28
CA CYS A 31 -18.45 3.12 3.11
C CYS A 31 -18.15 3.37 4.61
N ASP A 32 -19.16 3.21 5.45
CA ASP A 32 -18.94 3.11 6.89
C ASP A 32 -17.94 1.98 7.19
N PRO A 33 -16.90 2.20 8.01
CA PRO A 33 -15.95 1.14 8.38
C PRO A 33 -16.60 -0.15 8.89
N LEU A 34 -17.75 -0.03 9.56
CA LEU A 34 -18.51 -1.19 10.04
C LEU A 34 -19.10 -2.05 8.91
N LEU A 35 -19.21 -1.50 7.70
CA LEU A 35 -19.72 -2.20 6.52
C LEU A 35 -18.62 -2.70 5.59
N TYR A 36 -17.35 -2.43 5.94
CA TYR A 36 -16.23 -2.84 5.12
C TYR A 36 -16.12 -4.37 5.02
N PHE A 37 -15.84 -4.84 3.82
CA PHE A 37 -15.54 -6.24 3.54
C PHE A 37 -14.40 -6.33 2.52
N PRO A 38 -13.32 -7.06 2.83
CA PRO A 38 -12.18 -7.16 1.91
C PRO A 38 -12.53 -8.05 0.71
N SER A 39 -11.97 -7.69 -0.46
CA SER A 39 -11.95 -8.63 -1.58
C SER A 39 -10.89 -9.70 -1.32
N LEU A 40 -11.31 -10.96 -1.34
CA LEU A 40 -10.41 -12.13 -1.25
C LEU A 40 -10.14 -12.76 -2.61
N ASP A 41 -10.44 -12.05 -3.70
CA ASP A 41 -10.05 -12.47 -5.06
C ASP A 41 -8.54 -12.74 -5.09
N PRO A 42 -8.08 -13.90 -5.60
CA PRO A 42 -6.66 -14.24 -5.69
C PRO A 42 -5.80 -13.24 -6.48
N ALA A 43 -6.42 -12.40 -7.32
CA ALA A 43 -5.71 -11.32 -8.03
C ALA A 43 -5.15 -10.26 -7.07
N PHE A 44 -5.81 -10.02 -5.93
CA PHE A 44 -5.34 -9.12 -4.88
C PHE A 44 -4.43 -9.88 -3.93
N HIS A 45 -3.24 -9.33 -3.68
CA HIS A 45 -2.28 -9.93 -2.76
C HIS A 45 -2.29 -9.17 -1.43
N TRP A 46 -2.90 -9.79 -0.43
CA TRP A 46 -2.85 -9.30 0.95
C TRP A 46 -1.64 -9.90 1.64
N LEU A 47 -0.65 -9.08 1.97
CA LEU A 47 0.57 -9.50 2.63
C LEU A 47 0.63 -9.00 4.06
N LYS A 48 0.68 -9.93 4.98
CA LYS A 48 0.88 -9.65 6.41
C LYS A 48 2.36 -9.46 6.69
N ALA A 49 2.72 -8.34 7.32
CA ALA A 49 4.08 -8.01 7.72
C ALA A 49 4.25 -8.17 9.23
N GLY A 50 4.51 -9.38 9.69
CA GLY A 50 4.60 -9.70 11.12
C GLY A 50 3.39 -9.18 11.89
N ASP A 51 3.62 -8.43 12.96
CA ASP A 51 2.57 -7.77 13.76
C ASP A 51 2.37 -6.29 13.39
N CYS A 52 3.10 -5.80 12.37
CA CYS A 52 3.07 -4.38 11.99
C CYS A 52 1.79 -3.96 11.25
N GLY A 53 1.24 -4.86 10.45
CA GLY A 53 0.05 -4.60 9.64
C GLY A 53 0.07 -5.33 8.31
N LEU A 54 -0.49 -4.69 7.29
CA LEU A 54 -0.75 -5.26 5.97
C LEU A 54 -0.26 -4.38 4.83
N PHE A 55 0.03 -5.03 3.73
CA PHE A 55 0.08 -4.43 2.38
C PHE A 55 -0.98 -5.10 1.51
N MET A 56 -1.64 -4.33 0.65
CA MET A 56 -2.50 -4.86 -0.40
C MET A 56 -1.94 -4.45 -1.76
N TYR A 57 -1.69 -5.43 -2.60
CA TYR A 57 -1.22 -5.22 -3.97
C TYR A 57 -2.34 -5.54 -4.94
N ALA A 58 -2.83 -4.51 -5.63
CA ALA A 58 -3.89 -4.61 -6.62
C ALA A 58 -3.29 -4.64 -8.04
N PRO A 59 -3.66 -5.59 -8.89
CA PRO A 59 -3.12 -5.65 -10.24
C PRO A 59 -3.67 -4.52 -11.12
N HIS A 60 -2.78 -3.81 -11.83
CA HIS A 60 -3.15 -2.93 -12.94
C HIS A 60 -3.10 -3.69 -14.27
N ASN A 61 -2.14 -4.58 -14.40
CA ASN A 61 -1.99 -5.50 -15.51
C ASN A 61 -1.19 -6.72 -15.04
N MET A 62 -0.70 -7.54 -15.98
CA MET A 62 -0.02 -8.79 -15.68
C MET A 62 1.27 -8.61 -14.83
N ILE A 63 1.97 -7.48 -14.97
CA ILE A 63 3.28 -7.25 -14.35
C ILE A 63 3.36 -6.01 -13.45
N THR A 64 2.31 -5.17 -13.40
CA THR A 64 2.27 -3.94 -12.59
C THR A 64 1.20 -4.04 -11.51
N TYR A 65 1.60 -3.79 -10.28
CA TYR A 65 0.72 -3.78 -9.12
C TYR A 65 0.78 -2.43 -8.40
N GLU A 66 -0.37 -1.96 -7.94
CA GLU A 66 -0.47 -0.81 -7.04
C GLU A 66 -0.50 -1.27 -5.60
N VAL A 67 0.35 -0.69 -4.76
CA VAL A 67 0.44 -1.03 -3.34
C VAL A 67 -0.33 -0.03 -2.48
N HIS A 68 -1.08 -0.58 -1.54
CA HIS A 68 -1.71 0.15 -0.43
C HIS A 68 -1.09 -0.34 0.88
N THR A 69 -0.64 0.59 1.70
CA THR A 69 0.12 0.31 2.92
C THR A 69 -0.70 0.64 4.16
N MET A 70 -0.86 -0.34 5.04
CA MET A 70 -1.63 -0.21 6.27
C MET A 70 -0.84 -0.81 7.44
N LEU A 71 -0.01 0.01 8.06
CA LEU A 71 0.93 -0.40 9.11
C LEU A 71 0.68 0.35 10.43
N PRO A 72 -0.46 0.12 11.11
CA PRO A 72 -0.80 0.86 12.32
C PRO A 72 0.16 0.59 13.48
N ASN A 73 0.86 -0.54 13.46
CA ASN A 73 1.76 -1.01 14.52
C ASN A 73 3.21 -1.14 14.06
N ALA A 74 3.66 -0.32 13.11
CA ALA A 74 5.01 -0.45 12.54
C ALA A 74 6.13 -0.11 13.54
N HIS A 75 5.90 0.81 14.48
CA HIS A 75 6.87 1.17 15.52
C HIS A 75 8.29 1.39 14.99
N GLY A 76 8.43 2.18 13.93
CA GLY A 76 9.72 2.46 13.30
C GLY A 76 10.20 1.45 12.25
N LYS A 77 9.49 0.35 12.04
CA LYS A 77 9.85 -0.72 11.07
C LYS A 77 9.17 -0.61 9.71
N ALA A 78 8.48 0.49 9.43
CA ALA A 78 7.69 0.62 8.21
C ALA A 78 8.52 0.46 6.93
N VAL A 79 9.72 1.00 6.89
CA VAL A 79 10.62 0.89 5.72
C VAL A 79 11.05 -0.56 5.50
N GLU A 80 11.47 -1.25 6.56
CA GLU A 80 11.83 -2.67 6.52
C GLU A 80 10.65 -3.51 6.01
N CYS A 81 9.46 -3.32 6.61
CA CYS A 81 8.24 -4.02 6.18
C CYS A 81 7.95 -3.81 4.70
N ALA A 82 8.04 -2.56 4.23
CA ALA A 82 7.70 -2.22 2.85
C ALA A 82 8.72 -2.81 1.84
N ILE A 83 10.00 -2.79 2.17
CA ILE A 83 11.04 -3.42 1.34
C ILE A 83 10.85 -4.92 1.26
N ASP A 84 10.62 -5.58 2.40
CA ASP A 84 10.44 -7.03 2.44
C ASP A 84 9.15 -7.46 1.73
N ALA A 85 8.06 -6.68 1.84
CA ALA A 85 6.83 -6.94 1.10
C ALA A 85 7.03 -6.78 -0.41
N GLY A 86 7.73 -5.73 -0.84
CA GLY A 86 8.07 -5.54 -2.26
C GLY A 86 8.93 -6.67 -2.82
N LYS A 87 9.96 -7.08 -2.09
CA LYS A 87 10.79 -8.25 -2.45
C LYS A 87 9.95 -9.51 -2.58
N TRP A 88 9.04 -9.74 -1.62
CA TRP A 88 8.14 -10.88 -1.68
C TRP A 88 7.33 -10.89 -2.98
N MET A 89 6.77 -9.76 -3.38
CA MET A 89 6.02 -9.63 -4.64
C MET A 89 6.88 -9.96 -5.85
N PHE A 90 8.09 -9.43 -5.92
CA PHE A 90 9.00 -9.67 -7.04
C PHE A 90 9.51 -11.13 -7.10
N GLU A 91 9.59 -11.82 -5.98
CA GLU A 91 10.10 -13.19 -5.90
C GLU A 91 9.01 -14.25 -6.09
N HIS A 92 7.78 -13.98 -5.66
CA HIS A 92 6.70 -14.98 -5.62
C HIS A 92 5.61 -14.78 -6.65
N THR A 93 5.68 -13.70 -7.43
CA THR A 93 4.70 -13.39 -8.49
C THR A 93 5.41 -12.99 -9.77
N GLN A 94 4.64 -12.67 -10.80
CA GLN A 94 5.17 -12.12 -12.06
C GLN A 94 5.32 -10.60 -12.03
N CYS A 95 5.28 -9.98 -10.86
CA CYS A 95 5.41 -8.54 -10.68
C CYS A 95 6.78 -8.06 -11.15
N GLU A 96 6.80 -7.06 -12.04
CA GLU A 96 8.01 -6.37 -12.50
C GLU A 96 8.04 -4.92 -12.04
N ARG A 97 6.87 -4.36 -11.69
CA ARG A 97 6.74 -2.97 -11.27
C ARG A 97 5.70 -2.80 -10.17
N ILE A 98 6.07 -2.03 -9.16
CA ILE A 98 5.16 -1.61 -8.09
C ILE A 98 4.99 -0.10 -8.19
N ILE A 99 3.72 0.35 -8.16
CA ILE A 99 3.36 1.76 -8.16
C ILE A 99 2.52 2.08 -6.92
N THR A 100 2.44 3.34 -6.57
CA THR A 100 1.52 3.84 -5.55
C THR A 100 1.07 5.26 -5.89
N ASN A 101 -0.18 5.58 -5.59
CA ASN A 101 -0.76 6.92 -5.66
C ASN A 101 -0.95 7.45 -4.24
N VAL A 102 -0.24 8.52 -3.90
CA VAL A 102 -0.24 9.07 -2.55
C VAL A 102 -0.93 10.43 -2.57
N PRO A 103 -2.08 10.60 -1.88
CA PRO A 103 -2.69 11.92 -1.73
C PRO A 103 -1.71 12.91 -1.09
N ILE A 104 -1.69 14.14 -1.57
CA ILE A 104 -0.68 15.14 -1.16
C ILE A 104 -0.69 15.43 0.35
N PHE A 105 -1.83 15.24 1.03
CA PHE A 105 -1.92 15.42 2.48
C PHE A 105 -1.29 14.26 3.26
N ASN A 106 -1.07 13.08 2.65
CA ASN A 106 -0.50 11.91 3.31
C ASN A 106 1.04 11.92 3.22
N LYS A 107 1.65 12.82 3.99
CA LYS A 107 3.11 13.02 3.97
C LYS A 107 3.89 11.82 4.51
N LEU A 108 3.30 11.04 5.41
CA LEU A 108 3.93 9.82 5.93
C LEU A 108 4.09 8.76 4.84
N ALA A 109 3.05 8.53 4.04
CA ALA A 109 3.11 7.59 2.93
C ALA A 109 4.11 8.04 1.85
N LEU A 110 4.16 9.34 1.54
CA LEU A 110 5.15 9.87 0.60
C LEU A 110 6.59 9.62 1.10
N ARG A 111 6.86 9.94 2.35
CA ARG A 111 8.19 9.71 2.95
C ARG A 111 8.57 8.24 2.97
N LEU A 112 7.62 7.36 3.30
CA LEU A 112 7.85 5.92 3.27
C LEU A 112 8.23 5.46 1.86
N SER A 113 7.45 5.85 0.86
CA SER A 113 7.70 5.48 -0.54
C SER A 113 9.08 5.92 -1.02
N LEU A 114 9.49 7.16 -0.69
CA LEU A 114 10.81 7.67 -1.05
C LEU A 114 11.94 6.92 -0.32
N LYS A 115 11.75 6.58 0.96
CA LYS A 115 12.74 5.81 1.72
C LYS A 115 12.88 4.37 1.24
N VAL A 116 11.84 3.79 0.69
CA VAL A 116 11.88 2.46 0.04
C VAL A 116 12.64 2.49 -1.28
N GLY A 117 12.82 3.68 -1.85
CA GLY A 117 13.53 3.88 -3.11
C GLY A 117 12.62 4.08 -4.31
N MET A 118 11.34 4.31 -4.10
CA MET A 118 10.44 4.67 -5.19
C MET A 118 10.80 6.05 -5.76
N ASN A 119 10.63 6.20 -7.07
CA ASN A 119 10.82 7.46 -7.76
C ASN A 119 9.47 8.11 -8.03
N ILE A 120 9.41 9.44 -7.92
CA ILE A 120 8.25 10.21 -8.34
C ILE A 120 8.17 10.17 -9.87
N ILE A 121 7.02 9.70 -10.37
CA ILE A 121 6.74 9.59 -11.82
C ILE A 121 5.97 10.80 -12.30
N GLY A 122 5.08 11.34 -11.47
CA GLY A 122 4.24 12.46 -11.83
C GLY A 122 3.22 12.82 -10.76
N ILE A 123 2.36 13.75 -11.11
CA ILE A 123 1.23 14.22 -10.30
C ILE A 123 -0.06 13.91 -11.03
N ASN A 124 -0.96 13.21 -10.36
CA ASN A 124 -2.32 13.00 -10.82
C ASN A 124 -3.21 14.08 -10.21
N GLU A 125 -3.51 15.10 -11.00
CA GLU A 125 -4.20 16.28 -10.50
C GLU A 125 -5.67 15.99 -10.17
N LYS A 126 -6.15 16.54 -9.04
CA LYS A 126 -7.57 16.49 -8.61
C LYS A 126 -8.16 15.08 -8.67
N SER A 127 -7.41 14.12 -8.19
CA SER A 127 -7.69 12.70 -8.37
C SER A 127 -8.17 11.98 -7.10
N PHE A 128 -8.25 12.69 -5.97
CA PHE A 128 -8.67 12.11 -4.69
C PHE A 128 -9.57 13.09 -3.93
N MET A 129 -10.82 12.70 -3.69
CA MET A 129 -11.77 13.55 -2.98
C MET A 129 -11.73 13.27 -1.48
N LYS A 130 -11.35 14.27 -0.70
CA LYS A 130 -11.31 14.19 0.77
C LYS A 130 -11.96 15.43 1.40
N ASN A 131 -12.98 15.20 2.22
CA ASN A 131 -13.73 16.27 2.90
C ASN A 131 -14.27 17.35 1.92
N GLY A 132 -14.77 16.90 0.76
CA GLY A 132 -15.30 17.77 -0.28
C GLY A 132 -14.24 18.51 -1.12
N ILE A 133 -12.96 18.22 -0.92
CA ILE A 133 -11.85 18.87 -1.64
C ILE A 133 -11.19 17.86 -2.57
N ALA A 134 -11.08 18.20 -3.86
CA ALA A 134 -10.33 17.41 -4.84
C ALA A 134 -8.83 17.66 -4.67
N CYS A 135 -8.13 16.67 -4.14
CA CYS A 135 -6.70 16.71 -3.89
C CYS A 135 -5.92 16.04 -5.02
N ASP A 136 -4.69 16.50 -5.24
CA ASP A 136 -3.74 15.82 -6.12
C ASP A 136 -3.18 14.57 -5.44
N GLN A 137 -2.74 13.61 -6.25
CA GLN A 137 -1.96 12.47 -5.78
C GLN A 137 -0.58 12.49 -6.44
N THR A 138 0.44 12.15 -5.67
CA THR A 138 1.78 11.89 -6.20
C THR A 138 1.85 10.43 -6.64
N LEU A 139 2.20 10.19 -7.90
CA LEU A 139 2.44 8.84 -8.43
C LEU A 139 3.91 8.50 -8.28
N LEU A 140 4.21 7.38 -7.62
CA LEU A 140 5.56 6.85 -7.45
C LEU A 140 5.63 5.42 -7.96
N GLY A 141 6.83 4.96 -8.28
CA GLY A 141 7.05 3.59 -8.73
C GLY A 141 8.46 3.10 -8.52
N ILE A 142 8.59 1.76 -8.49
CA ILE A 142 9.86 1.06 -8.39
C ILE A 142 9.79 -0.20 -9.22
N SER A 143 10.88 -0.51 -9.93
CA SER A 143 10.99 -1.73 -10.74
C SER A 143 11.74 -2.82 -9.99
N LYS A 144 11.50 -4.08 -10.41
CA LYS A 144 12.26 -5.24 -9.94
C LYS A 144 13.75 -5.02 -10.15
N GLY A 145 14.55 -5.30 -9.14
CA GLY A 145 15.98 -5.07 -9.11
C GLY A 145 16.37 -3.76 -8.42
N ASP A 146 15.55 -2.71 -8.49
CA ASP A 146 15.87 -1.41 -7.87
C ASP A 146 15.66 -1.43 -6.35
N ILE A 147 14.71 -2.22 -5.86
CA ILE A 147 14.41 -2.34 -4.43
C ILE A 147 15.56 -2.97 -3.63
N SER A 148 16.43 -3.73 -4.29
CA SER A 148 17.56 -4.43 -3.65
C SER A 148 18.78 -3.55 -3.42
N CYS A 149 18.86 -2.39 -4.05
CA CYS A 149 20.05 -1.51 -4.04
C CYS A 149 20.11 -0.56 -2.84
N GLN A 150 19.18 -0.61 -1.92
CA GLN A 150 18.97 0.41 -0.88
C GLN A 150 19.67 0.10 0.47
N PHE A 151 20.32 -1.04 0.58
CA PHE A 151 21.02 -1.46 1.81
C PHE A 151 22.36 -2.10 1.56
#